data_6550210043ac2ed9a0b73da170396610
#
_entry.id   6550210043ac2ed9a0b73da170396610
#
_cell.length_a   1.000
_cell.length_b   1.000
_cell.length_c   1.000
_cell.angle_alpha   90.00
_cell.angle_beta   90.00
_cell.angle_gamma   90.00
#
_symmetry.space_group_name_H-M   'P 1'
#
loop_
_entity.id
_entity.type
_entity.pdbx_description
1 polymer ?
#
loop_
_entity_poly.entity_id
_entity_poly.type
_entity_poly.pdbx_seq_one_letter_code
_entity_poly.pdbx_strand_id
1 'polypeptide(L)'
;LHCPQCALGLTLHQPGNRGICHGCGLVTAVPESCPSCGVQEIVHRGTGTQRLEDQVRSQFRGIRVARMDTDTMRTRGSHEKTLTAFRKHEIDLLVGTQMIAKGLDFPNVMLVGVINADAALHLADFRASERTCQLVTQVAGRSGRGPRGGRVVVQTSTPEHPAMRAAAVHDYEAFVQSELPIRESLLYPPFGSVVRIVVRGAVNDAAADWAKYLVQRLTKSVQGNDTIRILGPAPAPISRIRDRYRWHLQVHGPDPGTL
;
A
#
# COMPACT_ATOMS: atom_id res chain seq x y z
N LEU A 1 4.17 -18.14 -1.23
CA LEU A 1 2.90 -18.84 -1.02
C LEU A 1 1.74 -17.89 -1.28
N HIS A 2 0.73 -18.36 -2.02
CA HIS A 2 -0.50 -17.62 -2.30
C HIS A 2 -1.70 -18.24 -1.59
N CYS A 3 -2.67 -17.41 -1.23
CA CYS A 3 -3.92 -17.88 -0.67
C CYS A 3 -4.71 -18.69 -1.72
N PRO A 4 -5.19 -19.89 -1.39
CA PRO A 4 -5.97 -20.70 -2.34
C PRO A 4 -7.31 -20.05 -2.73
N GLN A 5 -7.86 -19.17 -1.90
CA GLN A 5 -9.13 -18.47 -2.15
C GLN A 5 -8.96 -17.06 -2.72
N CYS A 6 -7.74 -16.51 -2.65
CA CYS A 6 -7.45 -15.15 -3.08
C CYS A 6 -6.19 -15.12 -3.94
N ALA A 7 -6.11 -14.19 -4.89
CA ALA A 7 -4.86 -13.92 -5.62
C ALA A 7 -3.93 -13.01 -4.80
N LEU A 8 -3.78 -13.31 -3.51
CA LEU A 8 -2.94 -12.56 -2.57
C LEU A 8 -1.88 -13.47 -1.98
N GLY A 9 -0.69 -12.92 -1.78
CA GLY A 9 0.34 -13.57 -0.99
C GLY A 9 -0.12 -13.78 0.46
N LEU A 10 0.27 -14.91 1.04
CA LEU A 10 0.10 -15.13 2.48
C LEU A 10 1.15 -14.35 3.25
N THR A 11 0.74 -13.68 4.31
CA THR A 11 1.66 -13.02 5.25
C THR A 11 2.02 -14.02 6.35
N LEU A 12 3.33 -14.21 6.57
CA LEU A 12 3.82 -15.05 7.66
C LEU A 12 3.66 -14.33 9.00
N HIS A 13 3.06 -15.01 9.96
CA HIS A 13 2.94 -14.56 11.34
C HIS A 13 3.68 -15.51 12.29
N GLN A 14 4.59 -14.95 13.06
CA GLN A 14 5.24 -15.64 14.20
C GLN A 14 4.65 -15.08 15.51
N PRO A 15 4.41 -15.89 16.55
CA PRO A 15 4.76 -17.29 16.69
C PRO A 15 3.73 -18.22 16.03
N GLY A 16 4.19 -19.40 15.61
CA GLY A 16 3.32 -20.49 15.13
C GLY A 16 3.44 -20.81 13.64
N ASN A 17 4.37 -20.20 12.91
CA ASN A 17 4.63 -20.48 11.48
C ASN A 17 3.34 -20.56 10.64
N ARG A 18 2.46 -19.54 10.79
CA ARG A 18 1.16 -19.49 10.14
C ARG A 18 1.15 -18.47 9.02
N GLY A 19 0.65 -18.87 7.87
CA GLY A 19 0.34 -17.97 6.76
C GLY A 19 -1.08 -17.43 6.91
N ILE A 20 -1.24 -16.11 6.94
CA ILE A 20 -2.55 -15.44 7.03
C ILE A 20 -2.81 -14.66 5.75
N CYS A 21 -3.99 -14.88 5.17
CA CYS A 21 -4.49 -14.06 4.06
C CYS A 21 -5.24 -12.85 4.59
N HIS A 22 -4.72 -11.64 4.37
CA HIS A 22 -5.42 -10.41 4.76
C HIS A 22 -6.65 -10.06 3.91
N GLY A 23 -6.90 -10.81 2.82
CA GLY A 23 -8.10 -10.63 1.98
C GLY A 23 -9.32 -11.40 2.48
N CYS A 24 -9.14 -12.63 2.96
CA CYS A 24 -10.26 -13.48 3.40
C CYS A 24 -10.16 -13.93 4.87
N GLY A 25 -9.02 -13.69 5.53
CA GLY A 25 -8.79 -14.15 6.90
C GLY A 25 -8.36 -15.63 7.01
N LEU A 26 -8.13 -16.32 5.90
CA LEU A 26 -7.67 -17.71 5.93
C LEU A 26 -6.36 -17.81 6.70
N VAL A 27 -6.29 -18.74 7.64
CA VAL A 27 -5.09 -19.10 8.38
C VAL A 27 -4.69 -20.50 7.97
N THR A 28 -3.45 -20.70 7.57
CA THR A 28 -2.89 -22.01 7.18
C THR A 28 -1.50 -22.19 7.75
N ALA A 29 -1.07 -23.42 7.96
CA ALA A 29 0.33 -23.72 8.26
C ALA A 29 1.20 -23.37 7.05
N VAL A 30 2.40 -22.86 7.30
CA VAL A 30 3.39 -22.69 6.22
C VAL A 30 4.05 -24.05 5.97
N PRO A 31 3.99 -24.57 4.75
CA PRO A 31 4.60 -25.86 4.45
C PRO A 31 6.14 -25.77 4.53
N GLU A 32 6.80 -26.87 4.89
CA GLU A 32 8.27 -26.94 4.96
C GLU A 32 8.90 -26.95 3.57
N SER A 33 8.17 -27.39 2.56
CA SER A 33 8.61 -27.40 1.17
C SER A 33 7.62 -26.72 0.25
N CYS A 34 8.09 -26.23 -0.89
CA CYS A 34 7.21 -25.62 -1.90
C CYS A 34 6.23 -26.66 -2.46
N PRO A 35 4.92 -26.42 -2.37
CA PRO A 35 3.92 -27.39 -2.87
C PRO A 35 3.94 -27.55 -4.40
N SER A 36 4.57 -26.63 -5.12
CA SER A 36 4.65 -26.67 -6.59
C SER A 36 5.90 -27.35 -7.12
N CYS A 37 7.06 -27.21 -6.46
CA CYS A 37 8.34 -27.72 -6.97
C CYS A 37 9.13 -28.57 -5.96
N GLY A 38 8.62 -28.76 -4.74
CA GLY A 38 9.24 -29.60 -3.71
C GLY A 38 10.49 -29.02 -3.04
N VAL A 39 10.96 -27.85 -3.44
CA VAL A 39 12.14 -27.21 -2.83
C VAL A 39 11.87 -26.93 -1.36
N GLN A 40 12.83 -27.31 -0.49
CA GLN A 40 12.71 -27.16 0.96
C GLN A 40 12.95 -25.74 1.46
N GLU A 41 13.50 -24.85 0.62
CA GLU A 41 13.68 -23.44 0.97
C GLU A 41 12.51 -22.59 0.51
N ILE A 42 11.69 -22.16 1.44
CA ILE A 42 10.67 -21.11 1.21
C ILE A 42 11.26 -19.76 1.62
N VAL A 43 11.67 -18.97 0.64
CA VAL A 43 12.19 -17.62 0.88
C VAL A 43 11.03 -16.68 1.19
N HIS A 44 11.05 -16.11 2.37
CA HIS A 44 10.10 -15.09 2.76
C HIS A 44 10.50 -13.75 2.12
N ARG A 45 9.71 -13.29 1.15
CA ARG A 45 9.89 -11.96 0.54
C ARG A 45 9.05 -10.93 1.29
N GLY A 46 9.62 -9.75 1.43
CA GLY A 46 9.02 -8.60 2.11
C GLY A 46 9.61 -8.36 3.51
N THR A 47 9.70 -7.09 3.85
CA THR A 47 10.19 -6.66 5.17
C THR A 47 8.97 -6.40 6.04
N GLY A 48 8.42 -7.47 6.64
CA GLY A 48 7.41 -7.31 7.69
C GLY A 48 7.99 -6.61 8.92
N THR A 49 7.15 -5.89 9.65
CA THR A 49 7.55 -5.15 10.86
C THR A 49 8.28 -6.03 11.87
N GLN A 50 7.88 -7.30 11.99
CA GLN A 50 8.55 -8.27 12.87
C GLN A 50 9.98 -8.57 12.42
N ARG A 51 10.17 -8.88 11.14
CA ARG A 51 11.52 -9.15 10.59
C ARG A 51 12.43 -7.94 10.74
N LEU A 52 11.89 -6.75 10.53
CA LEU A 52 12.64 -5.51 10.74
C LEU A 52 13.03 -5.34 12.21
N GLU A 53 12.12 -5.60 13.14
CA GLU A 53 12.40 -5.61 14.58
C GLU A 53 13.53 -6.58 14.92
N ASP A 54 13.47 -7.83 14.43
CA ASP A 54 14.48 -8.86 14.66
C ASP A 54 15.86 -8.47 14.10
N GLN A 55 15.89 -7.89 12.89
CA GLN A 55 17.12 -7.38 12.27
C GLN A 55 17.74 -6.23 13.08
N VAL A 56 16.92 -5.29 13.54
CA VAL A 56 17.39 -4.18 14.37
C VAL A 56 17.97 -4.70 15.68
N ARG A 57 17.28 -5.61 16.36
CA ARG A 57 17.77 -6.21 17.63
C ARG A 57 19.07 -6.98 17.44
N SER A 58 19.24 -7.65 16.31
CA SER A 58 20.48 -8.40 16.00
C SER A 58 21.66 -7.49 15.73
N GLN A 59 21.43 -6.36 15.04
CA GLN A 59 22.48 -5.42 14.67
C GLN A 59 22.85 -4.44 15.80
N PHE A 60 21.88 -4.03 16.59
CA PHE A 60 22.06 -3.03 17.64
C PHE A 60 21.79 -3.66 19.02
N ARG A 61 22.85 -4.23 19.61
CA ARG A 61 22.75 -4.85 20.93
C ARG A 61 22.37 -3.84 22.01
N GLY A 62 21.38 -4.19 22.83
CA GLY A 62 20.90 -3.34 23.93
C GLY A 62 19.89 -2.27 23.54
N ILE A 63 19.55 -2.09 22.25
CA ILE A 63 18.51 -1.16 21.82
C ILE A 63 17.13 -1.62 22.29
N ARG A 64 16.36 -0.71 22.86
CA ARG A 64 14.98 -0.96 23.30
C ARG A 64 14.03 -0.67 22.13
N VAL A 65 13.59 -1.74 21.47
CA VAL A 65 12.69 -1.66 20.31
C VAL A 65 11.27 -2.00 20.71
N ALA A 66 10.31 -1.22 20.25
CA ALA A 66 8.90 -1.58 20.29
C ALA A 66 8.30 -1.60 18.88
N ARG A 67 7.38 -2.55 18.67
CA ARG A 67 6.65 -2.70 17.41
C ARG A 67 5.20 -2.24 17.56
N MET A 68 4.74 -1.46 16.60
CA MET A 68 3.36 -0.97 16.50
C MET A 68 2.76 -1.33 15.16
N ASP A 69 2.05 -2.43 15.12
CA ASP A 69 1.28 -2.90 13.97
C ASP A 69 -0.07 -3.48 14.43
N THR A 70 -0.87 -3.93 13.46
CA THR A 70 -2.19 -4.50 13.75
C THR A 70 -2.14 -5.68 14.71
N ASP A 71 -1.05 -6.46 14.70
CA ASP A 71 -0.92 -7.65 15.53
C ASP A 71 -0.56 -7.33 16.99
N THR A 72 0.30 -6.33 17.19
CA THR A 72 0.74 -5.90 18.53
C THR A 72 -0.24 -4.97 19.21
N MET A 73 -1.12 -4.29 18.45
CA MET A 73 -2.04 -3.26 18.94
C MET A 73 -3.48 -3.76 19.12
N ARG A 74 -3.68 -5.06 19.36
CA ARG A 74 -5.03 -5.65 19.52
C ARG A 74 -5.70 -5.28 20.85
N THR A 75 -4.92 -5.03 21.89
CA THR A 75 -5.47 -4.70 23.21
C THR A 75 -5.77 -3.21 23.30
N ARG A 76 -6.95 -2.85 23.82
CA ARG A 76 -7.35 -1.47 24.05
C ARG A 76 -6.32 -0.74 24.91
N GLY A 77 -5.85 0.42 24.48
CA GLY A 77 -4.85 1.21 25.19
C GLY A 77 -3.39 0.82 24.94
N SER A 78 -3.08 -0.30 24.25
CA SER A 78 -1.70 -0.69 23.95
C SER A 78 -0.96 0.35 23.11
N HIS A 79 -1.66 0.96 22.18
CA HIS A 79 -1.13 2.04 21.33
C HIS A 79 -0.64 3.24 22.17
N GLU A 80 -1.49 3.75 23.07
CA GLU A 80 -1.17 4.91 23.90
C GLU A 80 -0.06 4.61 24.91
N LYS A 81 -0.08 3.39 25.49
CA LYS A 81 0.97 2.93 26.40
C LYS A 81 2.34 2.91 25.72
N THR A 82 2.43 2.34 24.53
CA THR A 82 3.70 2.28 23.76
C THR A 82 4.20 3.67 23.39
N LEU A 83 3.30 4.57 22.97
CA LEU A 83 3.68 5.94 22.65
C LEU A 83 4.14 6.72 23.87
N THR A 84 3.51 6.50 25.03
CA THR A 84 3.92 7.12 26.29
C THR A 84 5.31 6.65 26.72
N ALA A 85 5.59 5.35 26.61
CA ALA A 85 6.91 4.79 26.88
C ALA A 85 7.99 5.35 25.93
N PHE A 86 7.65 5.52 24.64
CA PHE A 86 8.55 6.14 23.67
C PHE A 86 8.83 7.62 23.99
N ARG A 87 7.79 8.40 24.37
CA ARG A 87 7.97 9.79 24.82
C ARG A 87 8.85 9.91 26.07
N LYS A 88 8.77 8.95 26.97
CA LYS A 88 9.58 8.89 28.19
C LYS A 88 10.99 8.34 27.97
N HIS A 89 11.39 8.08 26.73
CA HIS A 89 12.66 7.46 26.38
C HIS A 89 12.88 6.07 27.01
N GLU A 90 11.82 5.35 27.33
CA GLU A 90 11.85 3.94 27.74
C GLU A 90 12.03 3.01 26.52
N ILE A 91 11.80 3.53 25.32
CA ILE A 91 11.95 2.88 24.02
C ILE A 91 12.85 3.78 23.17
N ASP A 92 13.87 3.20 22.53
CA ASP A 92 14.82 3.92 21.69
C ASP A 92 14.41 3.92 20.22
N LEU A 93 13.73 2.88 19.76
CA LEU A 93 13.29 2.73 18.38
C LEU A 93 11.88 2.18 18.30
N LEU A 94 11.05 2.85 17.50
CA LEU A 94 9.69 2.43 17.21
C LEU A 94 9.60 1.92 15.77
N VAL A 95 9.20 0.66 15.61
CA VAL A 95 8.98 0.01 14.30
C VAL A 95 7.49 -0.12 14.06
N GLY A 96 7.01 0.23 12.88
CA GLY A 96 5.58 0.03 12.60
C GLY A 96 5.20 0.34 11.15
N THR A 97 3.91 0.27 10.89
CA THR A 97 3.31 0.61 9.61
C THR A 97 2.97 2.10 9.56
N GLN A 98 2.24 2.53 8.53
CA GLN A 98 1.73 3.91 8.39
C GLN A 98 0.99 4.44 9.64
N MET A 99 0.57 3.57 10.56
CA MET A 99 -0.12 3.97 11.81
C MET A 99 0.74 4.88 12.67
N ILE A 100 2.07 4.68 12.70
CA ILE A 100 2.98 5.53 13.48
C ILE A 100 3.24 6.89 12.81
N ALA A 101 2.92 7.03 11.52
CA ALA A 101 3.09 8.28 10.80
C ALA A 101 1.96 9.29 11.04
N LYS A 102 0.78 8.83 11.50
CA LYS A 102 -0.42 9.66 11.62
C LYS A 102 -0.57 10.26 13.02
N GLY A 103 -0.72 11.59 13.07
CA GLY A 103 -1.18 12.29 14.28
C GLY A 103 -0.24 12.32 15.49
N LEU A 104 0.99 11.79 15.37
CA LEU A 104 1.93 11.70 16.48
C LEU A 104 2.98 12.80 16.39
N ASP A 105 3.24 13.45 17.50
CA ASP A 105 4.31 14.45 17.65
C ASP A 105 5.37 13.93 18.61
N PHE A 106 6.60 13.87 18.11
CA PHE A 106 7.76 13.41 18.86
C PHE A 106 8.93 14.39 18.65
N PRO A 107 9.06 15.44 19.49
CA PRO A 107 10.07 16.47 19.30
C PRO A 107 11.51 15.97 19.35
N ASN A 108 11.75 14.81 19.97
CA ASN A 108 13.07 14.23 20.15
C ASN A 108 13.44 13.13 19.13
N VAL A 109 12.63 12.93 18.09
CA VAL A 109 12.96 11.98 17.02
C VAL A 109 13.97 12.60 16.09
N MET A 110 15.20 12.06 16.09
CA MET A 110 16.31 12.53 15.26
C MET A 110 16.45 11.78 13.94
N LEU A 111 15.92 10.54 13.85
CA LEU A 111 16.01 9.71 12.66
C LEU A 111 14.67 9.05 12.37
N VAL A 112 14.23 9.13 11.11
CA VAL A 112 13.09 8.39 10.60
C VAL A 112 13.52 7.60 9.37
N GLY A 113 13.21 6.30 9.35
CA GLY A 113 13.46 5.42 8.22
C GLY A 113 12.14 5.02 7.56
N VAL A 114 12.06 5.16 6.24
CA VAL A 114 10.97 4.61 5.42
C VAL A 114 11.51 3.42 4.65
N ILE A 115 11.02 2.25 4.97
CA ILE A 115 11.45 1.01 4.34
C ILE A 115 10.50 0.68 3.18
N ASN A 116 11.06 0.44 1.97
CA ASN A 116 10.31 0.06 0.78
C ASN A 116 9.19 1.05 0.42
N ALA A 117 9.54 2.31 0.16
CA ALA A 117 8.60 3.34 -0.26
C ALA A 117 7.90 3.01 -1.60
N ASP A 118 8.51 2.15 -2.42
CA ASP A 118 7.98 1.71 -3.72
C ASP A 118 6.68 0.92 -3.60
N ALA A 119 6.43 0.25 -2.48
CA ALA A 119 5.22 -0.54 -2.28
C ALA A 119 3.93 0.28 -2.45
N ALA A 120 3.94 1.56 -2.05
CA ALA A 120 2.81 2.46 -2.25
C ALA A 120 2.80 3.05 -3.67
N LEU A 121 3.97 3.29 -4.26
CA LEU A 121 4.13 3.89 -5.59
C LEU A 121 3.61 3.00 -6.71
N HIS A 122 3.79 1.69 -6.59
CA HIS A 122 3.40 0.71 -7.61
C HIS A 122 1.98 0.16 -7.44
N LEU A 123 1.14 0.79 -6.62
CA LEU A 123 -0.28 0.42 -6.55
C LEU A 123 -0.99 0.80 -7.86
N ALA A 124 -1.89 -0.06 -8.33
CA ALA A 124 -2.73 0.21 -9.49
C ALA A 124 -3.87 1.18 -9.14
N ASP A 125 -3.50 2.40 -8.76
CA ASP A 125 -4.39 3.51 -8.39
C ASP A 125 -3.74 4.81 -8.92
N PHE A 126 -4.50 5.66 -9.61
CA PHE A 126 -3.99 6.92 -10.14
C PHE A 126 -3.42 7.86 -9.06
N ARG A 127 -3.81 7.65 -7.81
CA ARG A 127 -3.31 8.39 -6.63
C ARG A 127 -2.07 7.77 -5.99
N ALA A 128 -1.47 6.75 -6.60
CA ALA A 128 -0.31 6.07 -5.99
C ALA A 128 0.86 7.02 -5.75
N SER A 129 1.21 7.84 -6.75
CA SER A 129 2.25 8.87 -6.65
C SER A 129 1.93 9.92 -5.58
N GLU A 130 0.71 10.44 -5.58
CA GLU A 130 0.24 11.43 -4.59
C GLU A 130 0.32 10.88 -3.17
N ARG A 131 -0.22 9.66 -2.95
CA ARG A 131 -0.18 9.02 -1.63
C ARG A 131 1.23 8.75 -1.15
N THR A 132 2.13 8.39 -2.07
CA THR A 132 3.54 8.17 -1.74
C THR A 132 4.21 9.48 -1.36
N CYS A 133 4.04 10.54 -2.14
CA CYS A 133 4.55 11.87 -1.81
C CYS A 133 4.03 12.34 -0.45
N GLN A 134 2.72 12.25 -0.21
CA GLN A 134 2.10 12.62 1.06
C GLN A 134 2.65 11.81 2.23
N LEU A 135 2.79 10.48 2.07
CA LEU A 135 3.31 9.62 3.13
C LEU A 135 4.75 9.98 3.49
N VAL A 136 5.62 10.11 2.50
CA VAL A 136 7.04 10.43 2.71
C VAL A 136 7.17 11.81 3.35
N THR A 137 6.46 12.81 2.85
CA THR A 137 6.44 14.17 3.42
C THR A 137 5.90 14.18 4.85
N GLN A 138 4.82 13.43 5.12
CA GLN A 138 4.24 13.33 6.46
C GLN A 138 5.21 12.71 7.47
N VAL A 139 5.89 11.65 7.05
CA VAL A 139 6.88 10.96 7.88
C VAL A 139 8.12 11.83 8.09
N ALA A 140 8.57 12.52 7.05
CA ALA A 140 9.68 13.47 7.12
C ALA A 140 9.40 14.60 8.13
N GLY A 141 8.19 15.10 8.16
CA GLY A 141 7.76 16.12 9.14
C GLY A 141 7.70 15.63 10.60
N ARG A 142 8.04 14.37 10.89
CA ARG A 142 8.12 13.84 12.27
C ARG A 142 9.50 13.98 12.89
N SER A 143 10.53 14.13 12.08
CA SER A 143 11.91 14.36 12.56
C SER A 143 12.26 15.85 12.58
N GLY A 144 13.22 16.22 13.42
CA GLY A 144 13.82 17.56 13.37
C GLY A 144 13.07 18.69 14.06
N ARG A 145 12.03 18.41 14.82
CA ARG A 145 11.31 19.45 15.61
C ARG A 145 12.04 19.89 16.87
N GLY A 146 13.10 19.20 17.25
CA GLY A 146 13.97 19.57 18.34
C GLY A 146 15.19 20.36 17.89
N PRO A 147 15.94 20.94 18.84
CA PRO A 147 17.11 21.80 18.56
C PRO A 147 18.27 21.07 17.85
N ARG A 148 18.26 19.74 17.84
CA ARG A 148 19.30 18.89 17.21
C ARG A 148 19.03 18.58 15.73
N GLY A 149 17.92 19.06 15.16
CA GLY A 149 17.51 18.73 13.81
C GLY A 149 17.06 17.26 13.68
N GLY A 150 16.78 16.83 12.47
CA GLY A 150 16.38 15.45 12.17
C GLY A 150 16.82 15.00 10.79
N ARG A 151 16.98 13.70 10.62
CA ARG A 151 17.30 13.07 9.35
C ARG A 151 16.20 12.09 8.96
N VAL A 152 15.87 12.07 7.67
CA VAL A 152 14.96 11.09 7.09
C VAL A 152 15.73 10.29 6.05
N VAL A 153 15.60 8.97 6.10
CA VAL A 153 16.19 8.06 5.12
C VAL A 153 15.06 7.27 4.48
N VAL A 154 14.94 7.38 3.17
CA VAL A 154 13.90 6.68 2.38
C VAL A 154 14.57 5.62 1.51
N GLN A 155 14.20 4.36 1.74
CA GLN A 155 14.63 3.26 0.89
C GLN A 155 13.67 3.13 -0.30
N THR A 156 14.21 3.31 -1.51
CA THR A 156 13.46 3.19 -2.76
C THR A 156 14.36 2.67 -3.88
N SER A 157 13.79 1.95 -4.84
CA SER A 157 14.43 1.53 -6.09
C SER A 157 14.27 2.59 -7.20
N THR A 158 13.42 3.60 -6.98
CA THR A 158 13.08 4.65 -7.94
C THR A 158 13.29 6.06 -7.35
N PRO A 159 14.52 6.43 -6.92
CA PRO A 159 14.78 7.71 -6.26
C PRO A 159 14.48 8.92 -7.17
N GLU A 160 14.58 8.75 -8.49
CA GLU A 160 14.34 9.79 -9.47
C GLU A 160 12.84 10.03 -9.77
N HIS A 161 11.95 9.21 -9.21
CA HIS A 161 10.51 9.41 -9.42
C HIS A 161 10.07 10.79 -8.88
N PRO A 162 9.26 11.58 -9.63
CA PRO A 162 8.87 12.95 -9.23
C PRO A 162 8.29 13.03 -7.81
N ALA A 163 7.48 12.06 -7.40
CA ALA A 163 6.92 12.01 -6.04
C ALA A 163 8.01 11.85 -4.95
N MET A 164 9.09 11.10 -5.23
CA MET A 164 10.19 10.91 -4.28
C MET A 164 11.06 12.16 -4.19
N ARG A 165 11.40 12.74 -5.35
CA ARG A 165 12.22 13.97 -5.42
C ARG A 165 11.53 15.15 -4.73
N ALA A 166 10.25 15.37 -5.03
CA ALA A 166 9.47 16.44 -4.42
C ALA A 166 9.32 16.23 -2.90
N ALA A 167 9.04 15.01 -2.45
CA ALA A 167 8.93 14.70 -1.04
C ALA A 167 10.26 14.90 -0.28
N ALA A 168 11.41 14.61 -0.91
CA ALA A 168 12.73 14.76 -0.31
C ALA A 168 13.07 16.22 0.08
N VAL A 169 12.54 17.18 -0.68
CA VAL A 169 12.77 18.62 -0.47
C VAL A 169 11.52 19.37 0.01
N HIS A 170 10.44 18.62 0.33
CA HIS A 170 9.14 19.17 0.72
C HIS A 170 8.52 20.14 -0.31
N ASP A 171 8.81 19.95 -1.59
CA ASP A 171 8.31 20.77 -2.69
C ASP A 171 7.01 20.18 -3.25
N TYR A 172 5.89 20.59 -2.65
CA TYR A 172 4.56 20.17 -3.11
C TYR A 172 4.23 20.73 -4.51
N GLU A 173 4.69 21.94 -4.82
CA GLU A 173 4.42 22.58 -6.11
C GLU A 173 5.10 21.83 -7.24
N ALA A 174 6.36 21.45 -7.08
CA ALA A 174 7.06 20.63 -8.08
C ALA A 174 6.37 19.27 -8.30
N PHE A 175 5.84 18.66 -7.23
CA PHE A 175 5.03 17.45 -7.37
C PHE A 175 3.77 17.70 -8.20
N VAL A 176 3.02 18.74 -7.88
CA VAL A 176 1.76 19.10 -8.58
C VAL A 176 2.03 19.39 -10.06
N GLN A 177 3.08 20.15 -10.37
CA GLN A 177 3.47 20.47 -11.76
C GLN A 177 3.80 19.20 -12.56
N SER A 178 4.33 18.17 -11.96
CA SER A 178 4.62 16.90 -12.63
C SER A 178 3.41 15.98 -12.75
N GLU A 179 2.49 16.01 -11.79
CA GLU A 179 1.35 15.09 -11.70
C GLU A 179 0.13 15.57 -12.50
N LEU A 180 -0.22 16.87 -12.44
CA LEU A 180 -1.44 17.39 -13.04
C LEU A 180 -1.51 17.20 -14.57
N PRO A 181 -0.45 17.43 -15.37
CA PRO A 181 -0.51 17.19 -16.81
C PRO A 181 -0.84 15.73 -17.17
N ILE A 182 -0.34 14.78 -16.38
CA ILE A 182 -0.64 13.35 -16.56
C ILE A 182 -2.13 13.08 -16.29
N ARG A 183 -2.67 13.65 -15.20
CA ARG A 183 -4.08 13.50 -14.84
C ARG A 183 -4.99 14.14 -15.87
N GLU A 184 -4.64 15.29 -16.40
CA GLU A 184 -5.40 15.98 -17.43
C GLU A 184 -5.46 15.15 -18.71
N SER A 185 -4.33 14.67 -19.22
CA SER A 185 -4.27 13.86 -20.43
C SER A 185 -5.06 12.55 -20.34
N LEU A 186 -5.22 12.01 -19.13
CA LEU A 186 -5.91 10.76 -18.85
C LEU A 186 -7.34 10.95 -18.33
N LEU A 187 -7.83 12.19 -18.20
CA LEU A 187 -9.11 12.53 -17.60
C LEU A 187 -9.28 11.98 -16.17
N TYR A 188 -8.20 12.01 -15.40
CA TYR A 188 -8.28 11.72 -13.97
C TYR A 188 -8.67 12.96 -13.16
N PRO A 189 -9.29 12.81 -11.99
CA PRO A 189 -9.52 13.93 -11.09
C PRO A 189 -8.25 14.75 -10.81
N PRO A 190 -8.33 16.11 -10.80
CA PRO A 190 -9.53 16.96 -10.81
C PRO A 190 -10.09 17.31 -12.20
N PHE A 191 -9.46 16.88 -13.28
CA PHE A 191 -9.84 17.26 -14.67
C PHE A 191 -10.98 16.42 -15.25
N GLY A 192 -11.34 15.34 -14.59
CA GLY A 192 -12.43 14.47 -14.97
C GLY A 192 -12.91 13.64 -13.79
N SER A 193 -13.86 12.78 -14.08
CA SER A 193 -14.45 11.84 -13.12
C SER A 193 -14.22 10.40 -13.59
N VAL A 194 -14.05 9.49 -12.64
CA VAL A 194 -13.80 8.08 -12.92
C VAL A 194 -14.75 7.20 -12.12
N VAL A 195 -15.51 6.39 -12.82
CA VAL A 195 -16.30 5.31 -12.23
C VAL A 195 -15.61 3.98 -12.50
N ARG A 196 -15.35 3.22 -11.46
CA ARG A 196 -14.78 1.88 -11.55
C ARG A 196 -15.87 0.85 -11.30
N ILE A 197 -16.16 0.04 -12.31
CA ILE A 197 -17.11 -1.07 -12.23
C ILE A 197 -16.33 -2.37 -12.02
N VAL A 198 -16.74 -3.18 -11.02
CA VAL A 198 -16.12 -4.47 -10.71
C VAL A 198 -17.14 -5.57 -10.86
N VAL A 199 -16.90 -6.45 -11.81
CA VAL A 199 -17.67 -7.69 -12.04
C VAL A 199 -17.06 -8.81 -11.21
N ARG A 200 -17.90 -9.54 -10.47
CA ARG A 200 -17.46 -10.66 -9.62
C ARG A 200 -18.22 -11.92 -10.00
N GLY A 201 -17.52 -13.05 -10.14
CA GLY A 201 -18.10 -14.34 -10.45
C GLY A 201 -17.36 -15.49 -9.78
N ALA A 202 -18.05 -16.62 -9.59
CA ALA A 202 -17.44 -17.86 -9.10
C ALA A 202 -16.55 -18.52 -10.18
N VAL A 203 -16.89 -18.30 -11.45
CA VAL A 203 -16.18 -18.82 -12.62
C VAL A 203 -15.50 -17.64 -13.31
N ASN A 204 -14.21 -17.78 -13.58
CA ASN A 204 -13.39 -16.71 -14.17
C ASN A 204 -13.93 -16.25 -15.53
N ASP A 205 -14.21 -17.21 -16.42
CA ASP A 205 -14.60 -16.92 -17.79
C ASP A 205 -16.00 -16.27 -17.85
N ALA A 206 -16.93 -16.73 -17.00
CA ALA A 206 -18.24 -16.09 -16.88
C ALA A 206 -18.13 -14.63 -16.40
N ALA A 207 -17.24 -14.34 -15.44
CA ALA A 207 -17.00 -12.99 -14.98
C ALA A 207 -16.35 -12.12 -16.07
N ALA A 208 -15.43 -12.69 -16.84
CA ALA A 208 -14.79 -12.03 -17.98
C ALA A 208 -15.80 -11.70 -19.08
N ASP A 209 -16.65 -12.65 -19.43
CA ASP A 209 -17.66 -12.47 -20.49
C ASP A 209 -18.73 -11.45 -20.10
N TRP A 210 -19.16 -11.45 -18.85
CA TRP A 210 -20.03 -10.39 -18.34
C TRP A 210 -19.35 -9.01 -18.37
N ALA A 211 -18.06 -8.92 -18.02
CA ALA A 211 -17.33 -7.67 -18.10
C ALA A 211 -17.21 -7.17 -19.55
N LYS A 212 -16.93 -8.06 -20.52
CA LYS A 212 -16.92 -7.74 -21.96
C LYS A 212 -18.29 -7.27 -22.44
N TYR A 213 -19.36 -7.98 -22.06
CA TYR A 213 -20.73 -7.59 -22.39
C TYR A 213 -21.05 -6.19 -21.88
N LEU A 214 -20.69 -5.87 -20.63
CA LEU A 214 -20.91 -4.55 -20.06
C LEU A 214 -20.16 -3.46 -20.84
N VAL A 215 -18.88 -3.70 -21.19
CA VAL A 215 -18.12 -2.76 -22.03
C VAL A 215 -18.82 -2.51 -23.36
N GLN A 216 -19.24 -3.57 -24.05
CA GLN A 216 -19.96 -3.44 -25.32
C GLN A 216 -21.26 -2.63 -25.19
N ARG A 217 -22.03 -2.87 -24.14
CA ARG A 217 -23.28 -2.14 -23.86
C ARG A 217 -23.01 -0.67 -23.57
N LEU A 218 -22.06 -0.40 -22.69
CA LEU A 218 -21.66 0.99 -22.35
C LEU A 218 -21.10 1.72 -23.56
N THR A 219 -20.24 1.08 -24.36
CA THR A 219 -19.70 1.70 -25.59
C THR A 219 -20.82 2.10 -26.55
N LYS A 220 -21.84 1.23 -26.71
CA LYS A 220 -23.00 1.56 -27.54
C LYS A 220 -23.82 2.71 -26.97
N SER A 221 -24.00 2.78 -25.64
CA SER A 221 -24.79 3.85 -25.02
C SER A 221 -24.14 5.23 -25.07
N VAL A 222 -22.81 5.27 -25.14
CA VAL A 222 -22.04 6.53 -25.24
C VAL A 222 -21.58 6.84 -26.68
N GLN A 223 -22.04 6.07 -27.66
CA GLN A 223 -21.66 6.25 -29.05
C GLN A 223 -22.02 7.69 -29.53
N GLY A 224 -21.02 8.38 -30.06
CA GLY A 224 -21.16 9.80 -30.45
C GLY A 224 -20.83 10.78 -29.33
N ASN A 225 -20.47 10.32 -28.15
CA ASN A 225 -19.97 11.17 -27.07
C ASN A 225 -18.47 10.92 -26.84
N ASP A 226 -17.63 11.68 -27.52
CA ASP A 226 -16.16 11.56 -27.45
C ASP A 226 -15.57 12.01 -26.10
N THR A 227 -16.38 12.58 -25.23
CA THR A 227 -15.94 13.01 -23.89
C THR A 227 -15.91 11.86 -22.88
N ILE A 228 -16.55 10.73 -23.19
CA ILE A 228 -16.55 9.54 -22.34
C ILE A 228 -15.59 8.48 -22.90
N ARG A 229 -14.68 8.03 -22.04
CA ARG A 229 -13.73 6.96 -22.37
C ARG A 229 -14.00 5.73 -21.52
N ILE A 230 -14.09 4.57 -22.15
CA ILE A 230 -14.24 3.28 -21.46
C ILE A 230 -12.95 2.49 -21.60
N LEU A 231 -12.35 2.11 -20.47
CA LEU A 231 -11.12 1.34 -20.39
C LEU A 231 -11.40 -0.05 -19.80
N GLY A 232 -10.81 -1.06 -20.39
CA GLY A 232 -11.00 -2.46 -20.00
C GLY A 232 -11.86 -3.24 -21.01
N PRO A 233 -12.41 -4.42 -20.65
CA PRO A 233 -12.27 -5.04 -19.33
C PRO A 233 -10.89 -5.65 -19.11
N ALA A 234 -10.46 -5.69 -17.87
CA ALA A 234 -9.21 -6.31 -17.44
C ALA A 234 -9.41 -7.05 -16.10
N PRO A 235 -8.57 -8.05 -15.78
CA PRO A 235 -8.54 -8.60 -14.43
C PRO A 235 -8.29 -7.46 -13.42
N ALA A 236 -9.04 -7.44 -12.32
CA ALA A 236 -8.81 -6.45 -11.28
C ALA A 236 -7.41 -6.63 -10.66
N PRO A 237 -6.77 -5.58 -10.08
CA PRO A 237 -5.44 -5.68 -9.45
C PRO A 237 -5.33 -6.80 -8.41
N ILE A 238 -6.43 -7.10 -7.71
CA ILE A 238 -6.60 -8.36 -6.96
C ILE A 238 -7.66 -9.15 -7.71
N SER A 239 -7.20 -10.09 -8.55
CA SER A 239 -8.03 -10.80 -9.52
C SER A 239 -8.98 -11.83 -8.90
N ARG A 240 -8.73 -12.27 -7.63
CA ARG A 240 -9.61 -13.17 -6.90
C ARG A 240 -9.61 -12.85 -5.41
N ILE A 241 -10.79 -12.80 -4.79
CA ILE A 241 -10.98 -12.66 -3.33
C ILE A 241 -12.13 -13.56 -2.89
N ARG A 242 -11.93 -14.41 -1.85
CA ARG A 242 -12.93 -15.31 -1.29
C ARG A 242 -13.61 -16.15 -2.36
N ASP A 243 -12.79 -16.80 -3.19
CA ASP A 243 -13.21 -17.64 -4.33
C ASP A 243 -14.09 -16.93 -5.38
N ARG A 244 -14.04 -15.57 -5.42
CA ARG A 244 -14.69 -14.79 -6.46
C ARG A 244 -13.64 -14.15 -7.34
N TYR A 245 -13.67 -14.49 -8.64
CA TYR A 245 -12.88 -13.82 -9.67
C TYR A 245 -13.41 -12.42 -9.87
N ARG A 246 -12.52 -11.49 -10.19
CA ARG A 246 -12.81 -10.06 -10.27
C ARG A 246 -12.23 -9.49 -11.56
N TRP A 247 -13.13 -8.97 -12.36
CA TRP A 247 -12.81 -8.18 -13.55
C TRP A 247 -13.23 -6.74 -13.32
N HIS A 248 -12.56 -5.81 -13.95
CA HIS A 248 -12.93 -4.41 -13.84
C HIS A 248 -12.88 -3.68 -15.18
N LEU A 249 -13.63 -2.61 -15.23
CA LEU A 249 -13.56 -1.59 -16.27
C LEU A 249 -13.64 -0.22 -15.59
N GLN A 250 -13.18 0.80 -16.29
CA GLN A 250 -13.27 2.19 -15.86
C GLN A 250 -13.99 3.01 -16.91
N VAL A 251 -14.85 3.90 -16.47
CA VAL A 251 -15.52 4.90 -17.29
C VAL A 251 -15.01 6.25 -16.85
N HIS A 252 -14.42 6.99 -17.77
CA HIS A 252 -13.88 8.32 -17.56
C HIS A 252 -14.76 9.33 -18.28
N GLY A 253 -15.06 10.44 -17.65
CA GLY A 253 -15.82 11.53 -18.24
C GLY A 253 -15.52 12.87 -17.58
N PRO A 254 -16.01 13.98 -18.14
CA PRO A 254 -15.64 15.33 -17.66
C PRO A 254 -16.17 15.60 -16.24
N ASP A 255 -17.33 15.08 -15.89
CA ASP A 255 -17.97 15.32 -14.60
C ASP A 255 -18.80 14.09 -14.15
N PRO A 256 -19.18 14.01 -12.85
CA PRO A 256 -19.96 12.87 -12.32
C PRO A 256 -21.36 12.76 -12.90
N GLY A 257 -21.96 13.86 -13.35
CA GLY A 257 -23.33 13.88 -13.89
C GLY A 257 -23.39 13.31 -15.31
N THR A 258 -22.28 13.28 -16.02
CA THR A 258 -22.14 12.72 -17.36
C THR A 258 -21.88 11.20 -17.33
N LEU A 259 -21.41 10.64 -16.20
CA LEU A 259 -21.11 9.22 -16.00
C LEU A 259 -22.28 8.47 -15.39
#